data_ccea70dde3fcbdc9d8f64eb8bc449e1a
#
_entry.id   ccea70dde3fcbdc9d8f64eb8bc449e1a
#
_cell.length_a   1.000
_cell.length_b   1.000
_cell.length_c   1.000
_cell.angle_alpha   90.00
_cell.angle_beta   90.00
_cell.angle_gamma   90.00
#
_symmetry.space_group_name_H-M   'P 1'
#
loop_
_entity.id
_entity.type
_entity.pdbx_description
1 polymer ?
#
loop_
_entity_poly.entity_id
_entity_poly.type
_entity_poly.pdbx_seq_one_letter_code
_entity_poly.pdbx_strand_id
1 'polypeptide(L)'
;MKLKKWIFVLVSFLASFFLVACQSSSSSSQSAVEAIKQKGKLVVATSPDYAPFEFQALVDGKNQVVGADIDMAQAIADELGVKLEVSSMSFDNVLTSLQTGKADLAIAGISATEERQEVFDFSIPYYENKISFLIRKSDLEKYKDLDSLASANIAAQKGTVPESMVKEQLPKAQLTSLTNMGEAVNELQSGKVDAVHMDEPVALSYAAKNSDLAVATVSLTMKEGEANAVAIKKGNSDLKEVVDKVIQKLKDDGTYQTYLEKASKLTELEQ
;
A
#
# COMPACT_ATOMS: atom_id res chain seq x y z
N MET A 1 -77.25 37.82 -7.60
CA MET A 1 -76.08 38.66 -7.92
C MET A 1 -75.14 38.75 -6.67
N LYS A 2 -74.91 37.67 -5.93
CA LYS A 2 -74.01 37.66 -4.74
C LYS A 2 -73.04 36.45 -4.69
N LEU A 3 -72.90 35.68 -5.79
CA LEU A 3 -72.05 34.49 -5.78
C LEU A 3 -70.71 34.64 -6.53
N LYS A 4 -70.46 35.79 -7.19
CA LYS A 4 -69.23 36.05 -7.95
C LYS A 4 -68.10 36.73 -7.19
N LYS A 5 -68.33 37.20 -5.99
CA LYS A 5 -67.32 37.92 -5.18
C LYS A 5 -66.52 37.02 -4.22
N TRP A 6 -66.90 35.76 -4.01
CA TRP A 6 -66.20 34.85 -3.09
C TRP A 6 -65.14 34.00 -3.76
N ILE A 7 -65.18 33.87 -5.08
CA ILE A 7 -64.19 33.06 -5.83
C ILE A 7 -62.87 33.80 -6.02
N PHE A 8 -62.86 35.14 -5.98
CA PHE A 8 -61.61 35.92 -6.13
C PHE A 8 -60.73 35.99 -4.89
N VAL A 9 -61.27 35.73 -3.69
CA VAL A 9 -60.51 35.78 -2.43
C VAL A 9 -59.82 34.45 -2.13
N LEU A 10 -60.31 33.34 -2.66
CA LEU A 10 -59.71 32.00 -2.44
C LEU A 10 -58.53 31.69 -3.36
N VAL A 11 -58.40 32.38 -4.51
CA VAL A 11 -57.26 32.21 -5.44
C VAL A 11 -56.03 33.01 -5.02
N SER A 12 -56.22 34.07 -4.18
CA SER A 12 -55.12 34.93 -3.73
C SER A 12 -54.33 34.34 -2.56
N PHE A 13 -54.82 33.27 -1.89
CA PHE A 13 -54.15 32.66 -0.72
C PHE A 13 -53.36 31.38 -1.04
N LEU A 14 -53.48 30.87 -2.27
CA LEU A 14 -52.72 29.67 -2.73
C LEU A 14 -51.42 30.03 -3.48
N ALA A 15 -51.13 31.32 -3.73
CA ALA A 15 -49.94 31.74 -4.47
C ALA A 15 -48.72 32.06 -3.58
N SER A 16 -48.83 31.94 -2.24
CA SER A 16 -47.77 32.36 -1.30
C SER A 16 -46.97 31.18 -0.69
N PHE A 17 -47.14 29.94 -1.17
CA PHE A 17 -46.53 28.78 -0.54
C PHE A 17 -45.46 28.05 -1.44
N PHE A 18 -45.01 28.68 -2.51
CA PHE A 18 -44.01 28.07 -3.43
C PHE A 18 -42.67 28.81 -3.49
N LEU A 19 -42.22 29.45 -2.43
CA LEU A 19 -40.93 30.14 -2.40
C LEU A 19 -40.04 29.67 -1.22
N VAL A 20 -40.07 28.39 -0.86
CA VAL A 20 -39.05 27.83 0.04
C VAL A 20 -38.73 26.46 -0.46
N ALA A 21 -37.83 26.31 -1.41
CA ALA A 21 -37.03 25.09 -1.66
C ALA A 21 -36.01 25.29 -2.77
N CYS A 22 -35.19 26.34 -2.67
CA CYS A 22 -33.85 26.29 -3.28
C CYS A 22 -32.84 26.52 -2.16
N GLN A 23 -32.90 25.67 -1.15
CA GLN A 23 -31.77 25.45 -0.29
C GLN A 23 -30.84 24.59 -1.16
N SER A 24 -29.90 25.28 -1.82
CA SER A 24 -28.74 24.64 -2.44
C SER A 24 -28.15 23.70 -1.39
N SER A 25 -28.46 22.42 -1.49
CA SER A 25 -27.67 21.38 -0.88
C SER A 25 -26.28 21.51 -1.53
N SER A 26 -25.45 22.39 -0.99
CA SER A 26 -24.02 22.15 -1.06
C SER A 26 -23.87 20.78 -0.41
N SER A 27 -23.77 19.75 -1.22
CA SER A 27 -23.24 18.46 -0.79
C SER A 27 -21.80 18.75 -0.35
N SER A 28 -21.63 19.16 0.91
CA SER A 28 -20.36 19.05 1.58
C SER A 28 -20.05 17.55 1.52
N SER A 29 -19.18 17.14 0.63
CA SER A 29 -18.64 15.81 0.66
C SER A 29 -18.15 15.61 2.10
N GLN A 30 -18.74 14.64 2.80
CA GLN A 30 -18.35 14.33 4.16
C GLN A 30 -16.84 14.14 4.17
N SER A 31 -16.14 14.79 5.09
CA SER A 31 -14.71 14.64 5.31
C SER A 31 -14.38 13.16 5.50
N ALA A 32 -13.30 12.69 4.86
CA ALA A 32 -12.87 11.29 4.99
C ALA A 32 -12.53 10.96 6.45
N VAL A 33 -11.91 11.90 7.16
CA VAL A 33 -11.62 11.77 8.60
C VAL A 33 -12.89 11.62 9.42
N GLU A 34 -13.92 12.43 9.16
CA GLU A 34 -15.20 12.33 9.88
C GLU A 34 -15.90 10.99 9.60
N ALA A 35 -15.89 10.52 8.35
CA ALA A 35 -16.46 9.23 7.97
C ALA A 35 -15.77 8.06 8.70
N ILE A 36 -14.43 8.07 8.79
CA ILE A 36 -13.64 7.09 9.53
C ILE A 36 -13.96 7.14 11.03
N LYS A 37 -14.03 8.34 11.63
CA LYS A 37 -14.37 8.51 13.03
C LYS A 37 -15.78 8.03 13.36
N GLN A 38 -16.75 8.31 12.50
CA GLN A 38 -18.13 7.82 12.67
C GLN A 38 -18.22 6.30 12.56
N LYS A 39 -17.45 5.70 11.64
CA LYS A 39 -17.33 4.24 11.48
C LYS A 39 -16.62 3.58 12.67
N GLY A 40 -15.80 4.34 13.42
CA GLY A 40 -15.04 3.87 14.58
C GLY A 40 -13.85 2.98 14.25
N LYS A 41 -13.46 2.89 12.97
CA LYS A 41 -12.34 2.07 12.51
C LYS A 41 -11.69 2.66 11.26
N LEU A 42 -10.36 2.47 11.16
CA LEU A 42 -9.56 2.71 9.96
C LEU A 42 -9.31 1.36 9.29
N VAL A 43 -9.75 1.19 8.06
CA VAL A 43 -9.52 -0.03 7.27
C VAL A 43 -8.30 0.18 6.39
N VAL A 44 -7.26 -0.63 6.59
CA VAL A 44 -6.00 -0.57 5.84
C VAL A 44 -5.83 -1.83 5.01
N ALA A 45 -5.76 -1.67 3.68
CA ALA A 45 -5.43 -2.76 2.76
C ALA A 45 -3.92 -2.98 2.71
N THR A 46 -3.50 -4.26 2.80
CA THR A 46 -2.09 -4.65 2.79
C THR A 46 -1.90 -6.05 2.19
N SER A 47 -0.66 -6.40 1.81
CA SER A 47 -0.26 -7.72 1.29
C SER A 47 0.78 -8.36 2.22
N PRO A 48 0.36 -9.22 3.18
CA PRO A 48 1.23 -9.61 4.29
C PRO A 48 2.18 -10.77 3.95
N ASP A 49 3.02 -10.55 2.96
CA ASP A 49 4.08 -11.44 2.48
C ASP A 49 5.41 -10.70 2.20
N TYR A 50 5.57 -9.49 2.80
CA TYR A 50 6.62 -8.53 2.44
C TYR A 50 7.40 -8.03 3.68
N ALA A 51 7.97 -8.97 4.45
CA ALA A 51 8.78 -8.65 5.64
C ALA A 51 10.02 -7.81 5.27
N PRO A 52 10.37 -6.78 6.06
CA PRO A 52 9.90 -6.43 7.41
C PRO A 52 8.72 -5.43 7.42
N PHE A 53 8.16 -5.07 6.28
CA PHE A 53 7.09 -4.06 6.18
C PHE A 53 5.75 -4.61 6.66
N GLU A 54 5.25 -5.69 6.06
CA GLU A 54 4.02 -6.39 6.45
C GLU A 54 4.13 -7.89 6.17
N PHE A 55 3.88 -8.70 7.18
CA PHE A 55 3.97 -10.15 7.05
C PHE A 55 3.13 -10.86 8.12
N GLN A 56 2.90 -12.14 7.91
CA GLN A 56 2.24 -12.97 8.92
C GLN A 56 3.27 -13.55 9.87
N ALA A 57 3.00 -13.46 11.18
CA ALA A 57 3.84 -14.01 12.23
C ALA A 57 3.00 -14.64 13.36
N LEU A 58 3.58 -15.58 14.07
CA LEU A 58 3.00 -16.14 15.30
C LEU A 58 3.35 -15.24 16.48
N VAL A 59 2.37 -14.43 16.93
CA VAL A 59 2.50 -13.62 18.13
C VAL A 59 1.61 -14.19 19.22
N ASP A 60 2.18 -14.59 20.35
CA ASP A 60 1.47 -15.24 21.46
C ASP A 60 0.65 -16.47 21.01
N GLY A 61 1.20 -17.26 20.08
CA GLY A 61 0.58 -18.46 19.52
C GLY A 61 -0.60 -18.21 18.57
N LYS A 62 -0.81 -16.96 18.13
CA LYS A 62 -1.84 -16.58 17.16
C LYS A 62 -1.18 -16.02 15.89
N ASN A 63 -1.68 -16.44 14.73
CA ASN A 63 -1.26 -15.85 13.48
C ASN A 63 -1.80 -14.41 13.37
N GLN A 64 -0.90 -13.45 13.23
CA GLN A 64 -1.22 -12.02 13.13
C GLN A 64 -0.45 -11.39 11.96
N VAL A 65 -1.04 -10.36 11.38
CA VAL A 65 -0.31 -9.49 10.43
C VAL A 65 0.44 -8.45 11.24
N VAL A 66 1.75 -8.41 11.05
CA VAL A 66 2.70 -7.55 11.77
C VAL A 66 3.68 -6.91 10.79
N GLY A 67 4.50 -5.99 11.28
CA GLY A 67 5.54 -5.32 10.49
C GLY A 67 5.53 -3.81 10.68
N ALA A 68 6.54 -3.14 10.11
CA ALA A 68 6.70 -1.71 10.27
C ALA A 68 5.53 -0.90 9.71
N ASP A 69 4.96 -1.34 8.59
CA ASP A 69 3.80 -0.70 7.96
C ASP A 69 2.52 -0.90 8.79
N ILE A 70 2.42 -2.02 9.52
CA ILE A 70 1.29 -2.28 10.43
C ILE A 70 1.42 -1.45 11.71
N ASP A 71 2.62 -1.34 12.28
CA ASP A 71 2.87 -0.47 13.44
C ASP A 71 2.61 1.02 13.06
N MET A 72 2.97 1.46 11.85
CA MET A 72 2.64 2.79 11.31
C MET A 72 1.12 2.96 11.11
N ALA A 73 0.44 1.96 10.55
CA ALA A 73 -1.03 1.98 10.39
C ALA A 73 -1.74 2.11 11.75
N GLN A 74 -1.22 1.44 12.80
CA GLN A 74 -1.73 1.57 14.16
C GLN A 74 -1.54 3.00 14.69
N ALA A 75 -0.36 3.61 14.47
CA ALA A 75 -0.11 4.99 14.88
C ALA A 75 -1.06 5.99 14.19
N ILE A 76 -1.41 5.76 12.92
CA ILE A 76 -2.40 6.57 12.19
C ILE A 76 -3.80 6.38 12.79
N ALA A 77 -4.19 5.13 13.10
CA ALA A 77 -5.49 4.85 13.72
C ALA A 77 -5.61 5.48 15.12
N ASP A 78 -4.53 5.47 15.91
CA ASP A 78 -4.45 6.08 17.22
C ASP A 78 -4.60 7.62 17.15
N GLU A 79 -3.93 8.28 16.18
CA GLU A 79 -4.08 9.73 15.93
C GLU A 79 -5.53 10.09 15.55
N LEU A 80 -6.21 9.23 14.80
CA LEU A 80 -7.63 9.39 14.45
C LEU A 80 -8.58 9.06 15.60
N GLY A 81 -8.11 8.38 16.65
CA GLY A 81 -8.92 7.92 17.78
C GLY A 81 -9.86 6.77 17.43
N VAL A 82 -9.48 5.88 16.52
CA VAL A 82 -10.28 4.75 16.02
C VAL A 82 -9.51 3.43 16.10
N LYS A 83 -10.20 2.30 15.90
CA LYS A 83 -9.55 0.99 15.82
C LYS A 83 -8.91 0.76 14.46
N LEU A 84 -7.75 0.11 14.40
CA LEU A 84 -7.20 -0.42 13.17
C LEU A 84 -7.92 -1.71 12.77
N GLU A 85 -8.30 -1.82 11.49
CA GLU A 85 -8.73 -3.04 10.84
C GLU A 85 -7.82 -3.32 9.63
N VAL A 86 -7.03 -4.39 9.72
CA VAL A 86 -6.13 -4.80 8.64
C VAL A 86 -6.90 -5.71 7.67
N SER A 87 -6.94 -5.31 6.39
CA SER A 87 -7.57 -6.06 5.30
C SER A 87 -6.50 -6.67 4.41
N SER A 88 -6.21 -7.96 4.63
CA SER A 88 -5.18 -8.71 3.92
C SER A 88 -5.65 -9.21 2.56
N MET A 89 -4.82 -9.04 1.54
CA MET A 89 -5.08 -9.50 0.18
C MET A 89 -3.76 -9.62 -0.60
N SER A 90 -3.81 -10.11 -1.85
CA SER A 90 -2.64 -10.05 -2.74
C SER A 90 -2.37 -8.61 -3.19
N PHE A 91 -1.10 -8.28 -3.44
CA PHE A 91 -0.65 -6.92 -3.74
C PHE A 91 -1.42 -6.29 -4.92
N ASP A 92 -1.67 -7.03 -5.99
CA ASP A 92 -2.41 -6.56 -7.18
C ASP A 92 -3.86 -6.13 -6.88
N ASN A 93 -4.41 -6.53 -5.72
CA ASN A 93 -5.75 -6.13 -5.26
C ASN A 93 -5.75 -4.96 -4.26
N VAL A 94 -4.60 -4.62 -3.68
CA VAL A 94 -4.50 -3.59 -2.62
C VAL A 94 -5.00 -2.23 -3.10
N LEU A 95 -4.46 -1.72 -4.21
CA LEU A 95 -4.90 -0.43 -4.78
C LEU A 95 -6.34 -0.46 -5.30
N THR A 96 -6.80 -1.59 -5.83
CA THR A 96 -8.20 -1.77 -6.24
C THR A 96 -9.15 -1.70 -5.05
N SER A 97 -8.75 -2.24 -3.90
CA SER A 97 -9.53 -2.16 -2.65
C SER A 97 -9.69 -0.71 -2.19
N LEU A 98 -8.63 0.10 -2.26
CA LEU A 98 -8.65 1.53 -1.97
C LEU A 98 -9.54 2.29 -2.96
N GLN A 99 -9.37 2.05 -4.27
CA GLN A 99 -10.14 2.73 -5.33
C GLN A 99 -11.65 2.49 -5.19
N THR A 100 -12.04 1.26 -4.85
CA THR A 100 -13.45 0.88 -4.67
C THR A 100 -14.03 1.27 -3.32
N GLY A 101 -13.24 1.86 -2.42
CA GLY A 101 -13.68 2.30 -1.08
C GLY A 101 -13.89 1.16 -0.08
N LYS A 102 -13.33 -0.02 -0.34
CA LYS A 102 -13.32 -1.14 0.62
C LYS A 102 -12.26 -0.93 1.71
N ALA A 103 -11.21 -0.17 1.42
CA ALA A 103 -10.22 0.28 2.37
C ALA A 103 -10.18 1.83 2.38
N ASP A 104 -9.76 2.40 3.51
CA ASP A 104 -9.56 3.83 3.68
C ASP A 104 -8.15 4.26 3.26
N LEU A 105 -7.16 3.39 3.52
CA LEU A 105 -5.75 3.54 3.15
C LEU A 105 -5.23 2.24 2.54
N ALA A 106 -4.19 2.35 1.73
CA ALA A 106 -3.38 1.22 1.30
C ALA A 106 -1.93 1.44 1.75
N ILE A 107 -1.40 0.47 2.52
CA ILE A 107 -0.04 0.48 3.06
C ILE A 107 0.54 -0.91 2.84
N ALA A 108 1.49 -1.04 1.92
CA ALA A 108 2.06 -2.30 1.48
C ALA A 108 3.36 -2.10 0.69
N GLY A 109 4.31 -1.33 1.23
CA GLY A 109 5.54 -1.01 0.49
C GLY A 109 5.26 -0.33 -0.87
N ILE A 110 4.23 0.50 -0.97
CA ILE A 110 3.74 1.01 -2.26
C ILE A 110 4.57 2.20 -2.72
N SER A 111 5.30 2.05 -3.82
CA SER A 111 5.99 3.17 -4.48
C SER A 111 4.98 4.16 -5.09
N ALA A 112 5.18 5.45 -4.84
CA ALA A 112 4.35 6.54 -5.35
C ALA A 112 4.75 6.92 -6.78
N THR A 113 4.53 6.01 -7.76
CA THR A 113 4.86 6.26 -9.17
C THR A 113 3.97 7.34 -9.79
N GLU A 114 4.43 8.02 -10.84
CA GLU A 114 3.63 9.02 -11.57
C GLU A 114 2.28 8.45 -12.03
N GLU A 115 2.26 7.23 -12.59
CA GLU A 115 1.04 6.55 -13.02
C GLU A 115 0.05 6.37 -11.87
N ARG A 116 0.54 5.94 -10.70
CA ARG A 116 -0.31 5.76 -9.51
C ARG A 116 -0.81 7.10 -8.96
N GLN A 117 0.00 8.16 -9.03
CA GLN A 117 -0.37 9.51 -8.61
C GLN A 117 -1.47 10.14 -9.49
N GLU A 118 -1.69 9.68 -10.72
CA GLU A 118 -2.85 10.10 -11.51
C GLU A 118 -4.18 9.66 -10.87
N VAL A 119 -4.19 8.50 -10.20
CA VAL A 119 -5.40 7.84 -9.67
C VAL A 119 -5.57 8.04 -8.17
N PHE A 120 -4.46 8.11 -7.42
CA PHE A 120 -4.43 8.20 -5.96
C PHE A 120 -3.69 9.45 -5.50
N ASP A 121 -3.99 9.90 -4.29
CA ASP A 121 -3.10 10.77 -3.54
C ASP A 121 -2.15 9.88 -2.72
N PHE A 122 -0.97 10.42 -2.43
CA PHE A 122 0.05 9.75 -1.63
C PHE A 122 0.48 10.65 -0.47
N SER A 123 0.84 10.03 0.63
CA SER A 123 1.49 10.71 1.74
C SER A 123 2.89 11.22 1.34
N ILE A 124 3.53 11.95 2.23
CA ILE A 124 4.99 12.09 2.17
C ILE A 124 5.64 10.71 2.25
N PRO A 125 6.83 10.51 1.63
CA PRO A 125 7.53 9.23 1.66
C PRO A 125 7.91 8.84 3.09
N TYR A 126 7.66 7.58 3.44
CA TYR A 126 8.08 7.05 4.74
C TYR A 126 9.35 6.18 4.65
N TYR A 127 9.65 5.63 3.45
CA TYR A 127 10.83 4.80 3.22
C TYR A 127 11.41 5.02 1.82
N GLU A 128 12.74 5.23 1.74
CA GLU A 128 13.48 5.31 0.47
C GLU A 128 13.83 3.90 0.00
N ASN A 129 13.24 3.48 -1.11
CA ASN A 129 13.43 2.14 -1.62
C ASN A 129 14.81 1.92 -2.23
N LYS A 130 15.34 0.73 -1.96
CA LYS A 130 16.36 0.07 -2.77
C LYS A 130 15.81 -1.25 -3.23
N ILE A 131 16.16 -1.64 -4.43
CA ILE A 131 15.74 -2.91 -5.03
C ILE A 131 16.93 -3.83 -5.24
N SER A 132 16.69 -5.12 -5.27
CA SER A 132 17.72 -6.10 -5.52
C SER A 132 17.15 -7.40 -6.10
N PHE A 133 18.04 -8.30 -6.47
CA PHE A 133 17.69 -9.67 -6.82
C PHE A 133 18.02 -10.60 -5.66
N LEU A 134 17.06 -11.41 -5.27
CA LEU A 134 17.27 -12.58 -4.43
C LEU A 134 17.63 -13.75 -5.37
N ILE A 135 18.73 -14.43 -5.12
CA ILE A 135 19.26 -15.55 -5.92
C ILE A 135 19.66 -16.71 -5.01
N ARG A 136 19.86 -17.89 -5.56
CA ARG A 136 20.51 -18.97 -4.82
C ARG A 136 21.96 -18.59 -4.52
N LYS A 137 22.42 -18.91 -3.33
CA LYS A 137 23.79 -18.62 -2.88
C LYS A 137 24.86 -19.28 -3.77
N SER A 138 24.55 -20.45 -4.33
CA SER A 138 25.40 -21.15 -5.31
C SER A 138 25.60 -20.37 -6.61
N ASP A 139 24.71 -19.44 -6.92
CA ASP A 139 24.67 -18.70 -8.18
C ASP A 139 25.29 -17.28 -8.08
N LEU A 140 25.90 -16.92 -6.94
CA LEU A 140 26.51 -15.59 -6.71
C LEU A 140 27.55 -15.24 -7.78
N GLU A 141 28.41 -16.21 -8.17
CA GLU A 141 29.43 -15.99 -9.22
C GLU A 141 28.83 -15.99 -10.63
N LYS A 142 27.63 -16.56 -10.81
CA LYS A 142 26.92 -16.60 -12.09
C LYS A 142 26.23 -15.26 -12.37
N TYR A 143 25.55 -14.67 -11.37
CA TYR A 143 24.74 -13.46 -11.52
C TYR A 143 25.39 -12.24 -10.87
N LYS A 144 26.56 -11.84 -11.34
CA LYS A 144 27.36 -10.72 -10.81
C LYS A 144 27.24 -9.41 -11.58
N ASP A 145 26.57 -9.42 -12.72
CA ASP A 145 26.29 -8.25 -13.56
C ASP A 145 24.92 -8.38 -14.26
N LEU A 146 24.41 -7.29 -14.83
CA LEU A 146 23.11 -7.28 -15.51
C LEU A 146 23.10 -8.14 -16.79
N ASP A 147 24.23 -8.27 -17.47
CA ASP A 147 24.33 -9.09 -18.68
C ASP A 147 24.06 -10.55 -18.37
N SER A 148 24.51 -11.03 -17.22
CA SER A 148 24.28 -12.40 -16.76
C SER A 148 22.80 -12.69 -16.42
N LEU A 149 22.02 -11.65 -16.10
CA LEU A 149 20.59 -11.74 -15.85
C LEU A 149 19.72 -11.48 -17.10
N ALA A 150 20.33 -11.01 -18.20
CA ALA A 150 19.59 -10.54 -19.38
C ALA A 150 18.68 -11.60 -20.03
N SER A 151 18.95 -12.89 -19.85
CA SER A 151 18.12 -14.00 -20.37
C SER A 151 17.71 -14.99 -19.28
N ALA A 152 17.82 -14.60 -18.01
CA ALA A 152 17.45 -15.42 -16.86
C ALA A 152 15.92 -15.57 -16.72
N ASN A 153 15.48 -16.62 -16.02
CA ASN A 153 14.10 -16.73 -15.56
C ASN A 153 13.97 -15.93 -14.27
N ILE A 154 13.25 -14.83 -14.30
CA ILE A 154 13.11 -13.92 -13.15
C ILE A 154 11.66 -13.91 -12.68
N ALA A 155 11.43 -14.13 -11.40
CA ALA A 155 10.12 -13.89 -10.79
C ALA A 155 10.05 -12.50 -10.17
N ALA A 156 8.85 -11.93 -10.17
CA ALA A 156 8.52 -10.73 -9.42
C ALA A 156 7.05 -10.78 -8.98
N GLN A 157 6.70 -10.02 -7.95
CA GLN A 157 5.31 -9.94 -7.51
C GLN A 157 4.50 -9.09 -8.48
N LYS A 158 3.34 -9.61 -8.85
CA LYS A 158 2.44 -9.01 -9.85
C LYS A 158 1.95 -7.62 -9.43
N GLY A 159 2.02 -6.67 -10.33
CA GLY A 159 1.55 -5.29 -10.13
C GLY A 159 2.53 -4.38 -9.39
N THR A 160 3.76 -4.87 -9.08
CA THR A 160 4.79 -4.10 -8.39
C THR A 160 5.70 -3.32 -9.35
N VAL A 161 6.42 -2.33 -8.82
CA VAL A 161 7.49 -1.63 -9.55
C VAL A 161 8.61 -2.59 -9.93
N PRO A 162 9.11 -3.48 -9.05
CA PRO A 162 10.07 -4.51 -9.44
C PRO A 162 9.64 -5.36 -10.66
N GLU A 163 8.36 -5.71 -10.78
CA GLU A 163 7.86 -6.43 -11.97
C GLU A 163 8.01 -5.60 -13.24
N SER A 164 7.62 -4.33 -13.19
CA SER A 164 7.71 -3.40 -14.33
C SER A 164 9.15 -3.15 -14.74
N MET A 165 10.06 -3.02 -13.77
CA MET A 165 11.49 -2.81 -14.03
C MET A 165 12.14 -3.98 -14.78
N VAL A 166 11.80 -5.23 -14.43
CA VAL A 166 12.28 -6.40 -15.18
C VAL A 166 11.80 -6.34 -16.64
N LYS A 167 10.53 -6.02 -16.87
CA LYS A 167 9.96 -5.86 -18.22
C LYS A 167 10.68 -4.78 -19.04
N GLU A 168 10.98 -3.66 -18.40
CA GLU A 168 11.58 -2.50 -19.08
C GLU A 168 13.08 -2.64 -19.29
N GLN A 169 13.83 -3.08 -18.26
CA GLN A 169 15.29 -3.05 -18.25
C GLN A 169 15.93 -4.39 -18.65
N LEU A 170 15.20 -5.49 -18.52
CA LEU A 170 15.66 -6.84 -18.94
C LEU A 170 14.65 -7.47 -19.92
N PRO A 171 14.41 -6.88 -21.10
CA PRO A 171 13.34 -7.31 -22.01
C PRO A 171 13.55 -8.69 -22.64
N LYS A 172 14.73 -9.29 -22.47
CA LYS A 172 15.04 -10.67 -22.91
C LYS A 172 14.91 -11.70 -21.80
N ALA A 173 14.78 -11.27 -20.53
CA ALA A 173 14.53 -12.15 -19.41
C ALA A 173 13.13 -12.79 -19.51
N GLN A 174 13.00 -14.01 -19.02
CA GLN A 174 11.69 -14.67 -18.92
C GLN A 174 11.07 -14.32 -17.56
N LEU A 175 10.11 -13.39 -17.58
CA LEU A 175 9.45 -12.93 -16.37
C LEU A 175 8.28 -13.84 -15.99
N THR A 176 8.30 -14.32 -14.74
CA THR A 176 7.19 -15.00 -14.08
C THR A 176 6.56 -14.06 -13.04
N SER A 177 5.33 -13.60 -13.31
CA SER A 177 4.57 -12.75 -12.39
C SER A 177 3.75 -13.61 -11.43
N LEU A 178 4.01 -13.50 -10.13
CA LEU A 178 3.33 -14.26 -9.07
C LEU A 178 2.58 -13.33 -8.13
N THR A 179 1.45 -13.77 -7.61
CA THR A 179 0.62 -12.94 -6.73
C THR A 179 1.12 -12.91 -5.29
N ASN A 180 1.94 -13.89 -4.90
CA ASN A 180 2.50 -14.02 -3.56
C ASN A 180 4.03 -14.09 -3.62
N MET A 181 4.70 -13.31 -2.78
CA MET A 181 6.16 -13.25 -2.75
C MET A 181 6.78 -14.57 -2.24
N GLY A 182 6.15 -15.23 -1.28
CA GLY A 182 6.61 -16.54 -0.79
C GLY A 182 6.58 -17.62 -1.88
N GLU A 183 5.61 -17.58 -2.80
CA GLU A 183 5.58 -18.47 -3.97
C GLU A 183 6.76 -18.18 -4.90
N ALA A 184 7.09 -16.90 -5.14
CA ALA A 184 8.25 -16.52 -5.95
C ALA A 184 9.57 -17.07 -5.37
N VAL A 185 9.73 -16.96 -4.04
CA VAL A 185 10.90 -17.50 -3.34
C VAL A 185 10.94 -19.03 -3.41
N ASN A 186 9.81 -19.72 -3.27
CA ASN A 186 9.75 -21.18 -3.45
C ASN A 186 10.11 -21.62 -4.88
N GLU A 187 9.71 -20.86 -5.89
CA GLU A 187 10.11 -21.11 -7.29
C GLU A 187 11.64 -20.93 -7.48
N LEU A 188 12.25 -19.95 -6.79
CA LEU A 188 13.70 -19.76 -6.77
C LEU A 188 14.41 -20.95 -6.11
N GLN A 189 13.99 -21.38 -4.93
CA GLN A 189 14.59 -22.50 -4.20
C GLN A 189 14.46 -23.83 -4.98
N SER A 190 13.33 -24.04 -5.64
CA SER A 190 13.11 -25.23 -6.48
C SER A 190 13.86 -25.20 -7.82
N GLY A 191 14.51 -24.10 -8.18
CA GLY A 191 15.24 -23.93 -9.42
C GLY A 191 14.40 -23.69 -10.66
N LYS A 192 13.12 -23.36 -10.51
CA LYS A 192 12.23 -23.02 -11.63
C LYS A 192 12.49 -21.60 -12.15
N VAL A 193 12.91 -20.69 -11.26
CA VAL A 193 13.42 -19.37 -11.63
C VAL A 193 14.86 -19.21 -11.14
N ASP A 194 15.56 -18.27 -11.72
CA ASP A 194 16.98 -17.99 -11.45
C ASP A 194 17.15 -16.89 -10.41
N ALA A 195 16.22 -15.94 -10.39
CA ALA A 195 16.22 -14.81 -9.46
C ALA A 195 14.78 -14.38 -9.13
N VAL A 196 14.62 -13.69 -7.98
CA VAL A 196 13.39 -12.95 -7.65
C VAL A 196 13.75 -11.48 -7.48
N HIS A 197 13.06 -10.59 -8.17
CA HIS A 197 13.28 -9.14 -8.09
C HIS A 197 12.30 -8.51 -7.11
N MET A 198 12.82 -7.80 -6.09
CA MET A 198 12.05 -7.23 -4.99
C MET A 198 12.80 -6.09 -4.31
N ASP A 199 12.21 -5.47 -3.32
CA ASP A 199 12.88 -4.49 -2.46
C ASP A 199 14.01 -5.15 -1.66
N GLU A 200 15.15 -4.45 -1.52
CA GLU A 200 16.35 -4.97 -0.85
C GLU A 200 16.09 -5.45 0.60
N PRO A 201 15.34 -4.71 1.46
CA PRO A 201 15.05 -5.19 2.81
C PRO A 201 14.30 -6.51 2.83
N VAL A 202 13.42 -6.72 1.85
CA VAL A 202 12.64 -7.96 1.72
C VAL A 202 13.55 -9.10 1.26
N ALA A 203 14.41 -8.86 0.28
CA ALA A 203 15.41 -9.83 -0.15
C ALA A 203 16.35 -10.24 0.98
N LEU A 204 16.81 -9.28 1.79
CA LEU A 204 17.61 -9.52 3.00
C LEU A 204 16.86 -10.36 4.02
N SER A 205 15.57 -10.08 4.24
CA SER A 205 14.70 -10.85 5.15
C SER A 205 14.57 -12.31 4.73
N TYR A 206 14.36 -12.57 3.43
CA TYR A 206 14.31 -13.93 2.89
C TYR A 206 15.68 -14.64 2.94
N ALA A 207 16.77 -13.94 2.64
CA ALA A 207 18.12 -14.51 2.72
C ALA A 207 18.53 -14.83 4.17
N ALA A 208 18.07 -14.04 5.17
CA ALA A 208 18.33 -14.34 6.57
C ALA A 208 17.62 -15.63 7.04
N LYS A 209 16.39 -15.88 6.54
CA LYS A 209 15.61 -17.10 6.85
C LYS A 209 16.08 -18.34 6.08
N ASN A 210 16.71 -18.18 4.92
CA ASN A 210 17.06 -19.26 4.02
C ASN A 210 18.55 -19.22 3.70
N SER A 211 19.33 -20.07 4.34
CA SER A 211 20.80 -20.09 4.25
C SER A 211 21.35 -20.46 2.85
N ASP A 212 20.49 -21.00 1.99
CA ASP A 212 20.74 -21.32 0.57
C ASP A 212 20.48 -20.15 -0.37
N LEU A 213 19.91 -19.06 0.12
CA LEU A 213 19.65 -17.83 -0.64
C LEU A 213 20.65 -16.73 -0.30
N ALA A 214 20.81 -15.78 -1.21
CA ALA A 214 21.65 -14.60 -1.07
C ALA A 214 21.09 -13.43 -1.88
N VAL A 215 21.41 -12.21 -1.46
CA VAL A 215 21.13 -11.00 -2.24
C VAL A 215 22.26 -10.79 -3.24
N ALA A 216 21.91 -10.57 -4.50
CA ALA A 216 22.89 -10.27 -5.54
C ALA A 216 23.51 -8.88 -5.33
N THR A 217 24.75 -8.71 -5.80
CA THR A 217 25.45 -7.41 -5.76
C THR A 217 24.99 -6.46 -6.87
N VAL A 218 24.26 -6.97 -7.85
CA VAL A 218 23.73 -6.25 -9.02
C VAL A 218 22.28 -5.88 -8.77
N SER A 219 21.87 -4.70 -9.22
CA SER A 219 20.49 -4.26 -9.15
C SER A 219 20.09 -3.47 -10.40
N LEU A 220 18.78 -3.37 -10.66
CA LEU A 220 18.21 -2.47 -11.66
C LEU A 220 18.20 -1.03 -11.15
N THR A 221 17.99 -0.08 -12.06
CA THR A 221 17.95 1.34 -11.72
C THR A 221 16.51 1.79 -11.47
N MET A 222 16.23 2.25 -10.26
CA MET A 222 14.96 2.88 -9.92
C MET A 222 14.85 4.27 -10.56
N LYS A 223 13.64 4.68 -10.88
CA LYS A 223 13.37 6.07 -11.27
C LYS A 223 13.48 6.98 -10.03
N GLU A 224 13.98 8.19 -10.24
CA GLU A 224 14.09 9.16 -9.16
C GLU A 224 12.72 9.51 -8.58
N GLY A 225 12.60 9.60 -7.25
CA GLY A 225 11.37 9.94 -6.55
C GLY A 225 10.41 8.76 -6.28
N GLU A 226 10.71 7.55 -6.73
CA GLU A 226 9.92 6.35 -6.42
C GLU A 226 10.28 5.82 -5.03
N ALA A 227 9.66 6.39 -3.99
CA ALA A 227 9.78 5.97 -2.60
C ALA A 227 8.46 5.39 -2.09
N ASN A 228 8.49 4.60 -1.02
CA ASN A 228 7.29 4.05 -0.40
C ASN A 228 6.48 5.13 0.31
N ALA A 229 5.19 5.20 0.01
CA ALA A 229 4.25 6.12 0.60
C ALA A 229 2.88 5.45 0.82
N VAL A 230 2.08 6.00 1.72
CA VAL A 230 0.71 5.55 1.96
C VAL A 230 -0.17 6.04 0.82
N ALA A 231 -0.86 5.11 0.15
CA ALA A 231 -1.83 5.48 -0.88
C ALA A 231 -3.18 5.82 -0.25
N ILE A 232 -3.79 6.90 -0.73
CA ILE A 232 -5.01 7.53 -0.23
C ILE A 232 -5.94 7.75 -1.41
N LYS A 233 -7.24 7.59 -1.23
CA LYS A 233 -8.20 7.87 -2.30
C LYS A 233 -8.08 9.33 -2.74
N LYS A 234 -8.05 9.55 -4.06
CA LYS A 234 -7.92 10.89 -4.67
C LYS A 234 -8.93 11.87 -4.10
N GLY A 235 -8.43 13.03 -3.65
CA GLY A 235 -9.24 14.13 -3.11
C GLY A 235 -9.50 14.08 -1.60
N ASN A 236 -9.03 13.06 -0.87
CA ASN A 236 -9.14 12.98 0.59
C ASN A 236 -7.99 13.73 1.29
N SER A 237 -7.89 15.05 1.04
CA SER A 237 -6.80 15.90 1.54
C SER A 237 -6.73 15.97 3.07
N ASP A 238 -7.89 15.96 3.75
CA ASP A 238 -8.00 15.94 5.20
C ASP A 238 -7.37 14.68 5.83
N LEU A 239 -7.61 13.51 5.23
CA LEU A 239 -6.99 12.25 5.65
C LEU A 239 -5.49 12.26 5.35
N LYS A 240 -5.09 12.77 4.18
CA LYS A 240 -3.69 12.92 3.82
C LYS A 240 -2.91 13.78 4.83
N GLU A 241 -3.46 14.91 5.27
CA GLU A 241 -2.84 15.78 6.28
C GLU A 241 -2.59 15.05 7.60
N VAL A 242 -3.53 14.21 8.06
CA VAL A 242 -3.35 13.39 9.26
C VAL A 242 -2.26 12.36 9.06
N VAL A 243 -2.28 11.65 7.93
CA VAL A 243 -1.27 10.63 7.59
C VAL A 243 0.13 11.26 7.51
N ASP A 244 0.27 12.37 6.78
CA ASP A 244 1.56 13.09 6.65
C ASP A 244 2.10 13.54 8.00
N LYS A 245 1.25 14.08 8.88
CA LYS A 245 1.64 14.50 10.23
C LYS A 245 2.19 13.31 11.05
N VAL A 246 1.53 12.16 10.99
CA VAL A 246 1.98 10.96 11.72
C VAL A 246 3.30 10.48 11.16
N ILE A 247 3.43 10.34 9.82
CA ILE A 247 4.66 9.89 9.18
C ILE A 247 5.82 10.84 9.50
N GLN A 248 5.60 12.17 9.40
CA GLN A 248 6.63 13.14 9.71
C GLN A 248 7.14 12.96 11.14
N LYS A 249 6.24 12.81 12.11
CA LYS A 249 6.59 12.56 13.51
C LYS A 249 7.41 11.29 13.67
N LEU A 250 6.96 10.16 13.07
CA LEU A 250 7.64 8.87 13.15
C LEU A 250 9.05 8.91 12.53
N LYS A 251 9.26 9.74 11.51
CA LYS A 251 10.57 9.98 10.88
C LYS A 251 11.46 10.85 11.78
N ASP A 252 10.93 11.95 12.28
CA ASP A 252 11.70 12.95 13.06
C ASP A 252 12.21 12.39 14.39
N ASP A 253 11.43 11.51 15.03
CA ASP A 253 11.80 10.88 16.30
C ASP A 253 12.46 9.49 16.15
N GLY A 254 12.64 9.00 14.92
CA GLY A 254 13.26 7.70 14.62
C GLY A 254 12.38 6.50 14.93
N THR A 255 11.11 6.70 15.26
CA THR A 255 10.21 5.61 15.62
C THR A 255 9.97 4.63 14.47
N TYR A 256 9.85 5.12 13.21
CA TYR A 256 9.68 4.23 12.05
C TYR A 256 10.89 3.29 11.86
N GLN A 257 12.11 3.79 12.07
CA GLN A 257 13.30 2.95 12.06
C GLN A 257 13.25 1.87 13.15
N THR A 258 12.76 2.22 14.35
CA THR A 258 12.54 1.25 15.43
C THR A 258 11.51 0.19 15.07
N TYR A 259 10.45 0.54 14.33
CA TYR A 259 9.47 -0.41 13.80
C TYR A 259 10.11 -1.41 12.82
N LEU A 260 10.94 -0.92 11.90
CA LEU A 260 11.69 -1.77 10.96
C LEU A 260 12.64 -2.74 11.68
N GLU A 261 13.40 -2.26 12.66
CA GLU A 261 14.33 -3.09 13.44
C GLU A 261 13.59 -4.16 14.25
N LYS A 262 12.47 -3.79 14.89
CA LYS A 262 11.59 -4.73 15.61
C LYS A 262 11.04 -5.80 14.67
N ALA A 263 10.54 -5.41 13.53
CA ALA A 263 9.99 -6.31 12.53
C ALA A 263 11.07 -7.25 11.96
N SER A 264 12.26 -6.75 11.66
CA SER A 264 13.38 -7.56 11.19
C SER A 264 13.80 -8.62 12.23
N LYS A 265 13.88 -8.26 13.51
CA LYS A 265 14.16 -9.23 14.59
C LYS A 265 13.07 -10.29 14.71
N LEU A 266 11.80 -9.92 14.48
CA LEU A 266 10.70 -10.87 14.56
C LEU A 266 10.81 -11.91 13.43
N THR A 267 11.26 -11.51 12.24
CA THR A 267 11.48 -12.46 11.12
C THR A 267 12.60 -13.44 11.39
N GLU A 268 13.61 -13.11 12.21
CA GLU A 268 14.71 -14.00 12.58
C GLU A 268 14.31 -15.04 13.62
N LEU A 269 13.32 -14.73 14.50
CA LEU A 269 12.89 -15.60 15.58
C LEU A 269 11.91 -16.70 15.14
N GLU A 270 11.33 -16.61 13.97
CA GLU A 270 10.39 -17.59 13.39
C GLU A 270 11.11 -18.72 12.62
N GLN A 271 12.29 -19.11 13.06
CA GLN A 271 13.05 -20.23 12.52
C GLN A 271 12.63 -21.58 13.09
#